data_e07b3dd54be2daf98b13675bba911796
#
_entry.id   e07b3dd54be2daf98b13675bba911796
#
_cell.length_a   1.000
_cell.length_b   1.000
_cell.length_c   1.000
_cell.angle_alpha   90.00
_cell.angle_beta   90.00
_cell.angle_gamma   90.00
#
_symmetry.space_group_name_H-M   'P 1'
#
loop_
_entity.id
_entity.type
_entity.pdbx_description
1 polymer ?
#
loop_
_entity_poly.entity_id
_entity_poly.type
_entity_poly.pdbx_seq_one_letter_code
_entity_poly.pdbx_strand_id
1 'polypeptide(L)'
;HRAIGDQLTCVFVDHGLLRLNEAENVMKMFADNLGVRVIHVDASEQFMAKLAGVTDPEQKRKIIGAEFIEVFDAEEKKLTNAKWLAQGTIYPDVIESAGAKTKKAHAIKSHHNVGGLPENMKLKLLEPLRDLFKDEVRELGVALGLPREMVYRHPFPGPGLGVRILGEVKREYADLLRQADDIFIQELRNHKDENGTSWYDLTSQAFAVFLPVKSVGVMGDGRTYDYVVALRAVITSDFMTAHWAELPYSLLGKVSNRIINEVRGINRVVYDVSGKPPATIEWE
;
A
#
# COMPACT_ATOMS: atom_id res chain seq x y z
N HIS A 1 -1.92 23.53 3.39
CA HIS A 1 -1.66 24.06 4.74
C HIS A 1 -0.92 25.39 4.70
N ARG A 2 0.15 25.53 3.93
CA ARG A 2 0.91 26.80 3.79
C ARG A 2 0.04 27.94 3.24
N ALA A 3 -0.93 27.63 2.38
CA ALA A 3 -1.80 28.65 1.76
C ALA A 3 -3.02 29.01 2.60
N ILE A 4 -3.60 28.05 3.31
CA ILE A 4 -4.91 28.21 3.96
C ILE A 4 -4.92 27.93 5.48
N GLY A 5 -3.79 27.46 6.05
CA GLY A 5 -3.63 27.25 7.49
C GLY A 5 -4.71 26.34 8.07
N ASP A 6 -5.34 26.80 9.14
CA ASP A 6 -6.35 26.06 9.91
C ASP A 6 -7.68 25.79 9.17
N GLN A 7 -7.84 26.33 7.96
CA GLN A 7 -8.98 25.97 7.10
C GLN A 7 -8.83 24.55 6.52
N LEU A 8 -7.61 23.94 6.58
CA LEU A 8 -7.36 22.57 6.19
C LEU A 8 -7.62 21.63 7.37
N THR A 9 -8.51 20.67 7.19
CA THR A 9 -8.70 19.55 8.10
C THR A 9 -8.24 18.27 7.40
N CYS A 10 -7.26 17.59 7.95
CA CYS A 10 -6.78 16.30 7.45
C CYS A 10 -7.40 15.17 8.26
N VAL A 11 -7.86 14.12 7.59
CA VAL A 11 -8.37 12.90 8.22
C VAL A 11 -7.53 11.73 7.70
N PHE A 12 -6.98 10.96 8.60
CA PHE A 12 -6.26 9.73 8.30
C PHE A 12 -7.06 8.53 8.80
N VAL A 13 -7.42 7.64 7.90
CA VAL A 13 -8.17 6.42 8.21
C VAL A 13 -7.23 5.23 8.30
N ASP A 14 -7.15 4.62 9.48
CA ASP A 14 -6.49 3.33 9.65
C ASP A 14 -7.52 2.20 9.51
N HIS A 15 -7.42 1.48 8.41
CA HIS A 15 -8.29 0.34 8.09
C HIS A 15 -7.77 -1.01 8.63
N GLY A 16 -6.72 -0.99 9.45
CA GLY A 16 -6.13 -2.20 10.02
C GLY A 16 -5.30 -3.05 9.04
N LEU A 17 -5.09 -2.59 7.81
CA LEU A 17 -4.33 -3.29 6.77
C LEU A 17 -3.13 -2.46 6.27
N LEU A 18 -2.67 -1.52 7.08
CA LEU A 18 -1.47 -0.73 6.85
C LEU A 18 -0.20 -1.55 7.15
N ARG A 19 0.95 -1.07 6.66
CA ARG A 19 2.27 -1.61 7.03
C ARG A 19 2.56 -1.43 8.51
N LEU A 20 3.60 -2.11 8.98
CA LEU A 20 4.05 -2.00 10.37
C LEU A 20 4.34 -0.53 10.74
N ASN A 21 3.75 -0.05 11.83
CA ASN A 21 3.91 1.30 12.36
C ASN A 21 3.58 2.44 11.36
N GLU A 22 2.90 2.14 10.24
CA GLU A 22 2.64 3.15 9.21
C GLU A 22 1.74 4.28 9.74
N ALA A 23 0.69 3.95 10.49
CA ALA A 23 -0.20 4.96 11.07
C ALA A 23 0.56 5.92 11.98
N GLU A 24 1.36 5.39 12.90
CA GLU A 24 2.16 6.18 13.83
C GLU A 24 3.19 7.05 13.09
N ASN A 25 3.88 6.48 12.11
CA ASN A 25 4.87 7.19 11.31
C ASN A 25 4.25 8.33 10.49
N VAL A 26 3.07 8.11 9.90
CA VAL A 26 2.33 9.13 9.16
C VAL A 26 1.90 10.25 10.10
N MET A 27 1.28 9.91 11.23
CA MET A 27 0.82 10.91 12.20
C MET A 27 1.97 11.76 12.73
N LYS A 28 3.08 11.13 13.12
CA LYS A 28 4.29 11.82 13.58
C LYS A 28 4.87 12.73 12.50
N MET A 29 4.93 12.25 11.26
CA MET A 29 5.46 13.03 10.15
C MET A 29 4.61 14.29 9.88
N PHE A 30 3.29 14.18 9.88
CA PHE A 30 2.41 15.34 9.70
C PHE A 30 2.56 16.35 10.85
N ALA A 31 2.68 15.89 12.09
CA ALA A 31 2.88 16.76 13.23
C ALA A 31 4.26 17.42 13.22
N ASP A 32 5.33 16.63 13.08
CA ASP A 32 6.72 17.10 13.30
C ASP A 32 7.24 17.90 12.08
N ASN A 33 6.92 17.47 10.86
CA ASN A 33 7.51 18.09 9.66
C ASN A 33 6.60 19.14 8.99
N LEU A 34 5.29 18.99 9.10
CA LEU A 34 4.35 19.86 8.41
C LEU A 34 3.56 20.77 9.36
N GLY A 35 3.56 20.48 10.66
CA GLY A 35 2.77 21.21 11.64
C GLY A 35 1.26 21.14 11.40
N VAL A 36 0.81 20.11 10.67
CA VAL A 36 -0.59 19.94 10.26
C VAL A 36 -1.32 19.06 11.26
N ARG A 37 -2.45 19.53 11.74
CA ARG A 37 -3.33 18.73 12.59
C ARG A 37 -4.05 17.67 11.74
N VAL A 38 -3.90 16.39 12.10
CA VAL A 38 -4.57 15.27 11.46
C VAL A 38 -5.50 14.60 12.47
N ILE A 39 -6.74 14.34 12.07
CA ILE A 39 -7.69 13.51 12.81
C ILE A 39 -7.39 12.07 12.44
N HIS A 40 -6.97 11.26 13.40
CA HIS A 40 -6.78 9.82 13.21
C HIS A 40 -8.08 9.08 13.50
N VAL A 41 -8.54 8.28 12.55
CA VAL A 41 -9.74 7.43 12.67
C VAL A 41 -9.29 5.98 12.60
N ASP A 42 -9.33 5.29 13.71
CA ASP A 42 -9.14 3.84 13.75
C ASP A 42 -10.46 3.15 13.38
N ALA A 43 -10.53 2.61 12.18
CA ALA A 43 -11.65 1.83 11.66
C ALA A 43 -11.27 0.35 11.48
N SER A 44 -10.16 -0.10 12.06
CA SER A 44 -9.59 -1.43 11.83
C SER A 44 -10.57 -2.57 12.12
N GLU A 45 -11.33 -2.51 13.22
CA GLU A 45 -12.34 -3.52 13.57
C GLU A 45 -13.48 -3.57 12.55
N GLN A 46 -13.90 -2.41 12.06
CA GLN A 46 -15.00 -2.27 11.10
C GLN A 46 -14.61 -2.92 9.75
N PHE A 47 -13.43 -2.62 9.24
CA PHE A 47 -12.91 -3.23 8.00
C PHE A 47 -12.71 -4.75 8.16
N MET A 48 -12.11 -5.19 9.25
CA MET A 48 -11.88 -6.62 9.50
C MET A 48 -13.19 -7.40 9.59
N ALA A 49 -14.22 -6.84 10.23
CA ALA A 49 -15.54 -7.49 10.35
C ALA A 49 -16.20 -7.66 8.96
N LYS A 50 -16.09 -6.67 8.07
CA LYS A 50 -16.64 -6.73 6.71
C LYS A 50 -15.89 -7.70 5.80
N LEU A 51 -14.60 -7.94 6.06
CA LEU A 51 -13.75 -8.86 5.28
C LEU A 51 -13.81 -10.30 5.76
N ALA A 52 -14.45 -10.58 6.88
CA ALA A 52 -14.56 -11.93 7.44
C ALA A 52 -15.22 -12.90 6.44
N GLY A 53 -14.55 -14.02 6.13
CA GLY A 53 -15.01 -15.03 5.17
C GLY A 53 -14.88 -14.65 3.70
N VAL A 54 -14.38 -13.46 3.37
CA VAL A 54 -14.21 -13.00 1.98
C VAL A 54 -12.86 -13.46 1.44
N THR A 55 -12.88 -14.22 0.36
CA THR A 55 -11.69 -14.81 -0.26
C THR A 55 -11.44 -14.32 -1.69
N ASP A 56 -12.48 -13.80 -2.36
CA ASP A 56 -12.38 -13.29 -3.71
C ASP A 56 -11.70 -11.92 -3.74
N PRO A 57 -10.63 -11.72 -4.54
CA PRO A 57 -9.87 -10.48 -4.56
C PRO A 57 -10.68 -9.25 -4.97
N GLU A 58 -11.58 -9.40 -5.93
CA GLU A 58 -12.41 -8.29 -6.40
C GLU A 58 -13.46 -7.89 -5.34
N GLN A 59 -14.01 -8.86 -4.64
CA GLN A 59 -14.92 -8.59 -3.51
C GLN A 59 -14.19 -7.88 -2.37
N LYS A 60 -12.96 -8.31 -2.01
CA LYS A 60 -12.15 -7.60 -1.01
C LYS A 60 -11.96 -6.14 -1.38
N ARG A 61 -11.59 -5.86 -2.62
CA ARG A 61 -11.38 -4.48 -3.13
C ARG A 61 -12.66 -3.65 -3.05
N LYS A 62 -13.80 -4.20 -3.44
CA LYS A 62 -15.11 -3.53 -3.38
C LYS A 62 -15.53 -3.24 -1.96
N ILE A 63 -15.38 -4.21 -1.05
CA ILE A 63 -15.71 -4.02 0.36
C ILE A 63 -14.83 -2.94 0.98
N ILE A 64 -13.53 -3.00 0.79
CA ILE A 64 -12.61 -2.01 1.33
C ILE A 64 -12.93 -0.61 0.77
N GLY A 65 -13.16 -0.50 -0.53
CA GLY A 65 -13.53 0.77 -1.16
C GLY A 65 -14.85 1.34 -0.64
N ALA A 66 -15.88 0.51 -0.50
CA ALA A 66 -17.18 0.92 0.06
C ALA A 66 -17.07 1.37 1.51
N GLU A 67 -16.29 0.63 2.31
CA GLU A 67 -16.09 0.93 3.71
C GLU A 67 -15.34 2.25 3.93
N PHE A 68 -14.35 2.56 3.08
CA PHE A 68 -13.69 3.87 3.09
C PHE A 68 -14.68 5.01 2.89
N ILE A 69 -15.65 4.84 1.98
CA ILE A 69 -16.68 5.84 1.72
C ILE A 69 -17.58 6.01 2.96
N GLU A 70 -17.99 4.91 3.60
CA GLU A 70 -18.81 4.94 4.81
C GLU A 70 -18.10 5.67 5.97
N VAL A 71 -16.82 5.37 6.18
CA VAL A 71 -15.99 6.04 7.21
C VAL A 71 -15.82 7.52 6.87
N PHE A 72 -15.54 7.83 5.60
CA PHE A 72 -15.40 9.20 5.13
C PHE A 72 -16.67 10.02 5.35
N ASP A 73 -17.84 9.51 4.97
CA ASP A 73 -19.14 10.15 5.15
C ASP A 73 -19.47 10.41 6.62
N ALA A 74 -19.07 9.45 7.49
CA ALA A 74 -19.25 9.61 8.93
C ALA A 74 -18.39 10.74 9.51
N GLU A 75 -17.15 10.89 9.04
CA GLU A 75 -16.26 11.97 9.47
C GLU A 75 -16.65 13.33 8.85
N GLU A 76 -17.05 13.34 7.58
CA GLU A 76 -17.55 14.57 6.91
C GLU A 76 -18.71 15.21 7.70
N LYS A 77 -19.65 14.40 8.17
CA LYS A 77 -20.81 14.88 8.94
C LYS A 77 -20.44 15.58 10.25
N LYS A 78 -19.25 15.31 10.80
CA LYS A 78 -18.73 15.97 12.00
C LYS A 78 -18.11 17.35 11.68
N LEU A 79 -17.82 17.62 10.40
CA LEU A 79 -17.17 18.83 9.92
C LEU A 79 -18.22 19.81 9.39
N THR A 80 -18.75 20.66 10.24
CA THR A 80 -19.89 21.56 9.92
C THR A 80 -19.57 22.66 8.90
N ASN A 81 -18.29 22.99 8.71
CA ASN A 81 -17.84 24.11 7.88
C ASN A 81 -17.06 23.69 6.63
N ALA A 82 -16.87 22.39 6.38
CA ALA A 82 -16.18 21.91 5.21
C ALA A 82 -17.01 22.17 3.94
N LYS A 83 -16.38 22.73 2.90
CA LYS A 83 -16.99 23.03 1.61
C LYS A 83 -16.34 22.28 0.46
N TRP A 84 -15.10 21.83 0.65
CA TRP A 84 -14.26 21.24 -0.36
C TRP A 84 -13.65 19.94 0.14
N LEU A 85 -13.57 18.95 -0.74
CA LEU A 85 -12.77 17.74 -0.57
C LEU A 85 -11.53 17.86 -1.45
N ALA A 86 -10.35 17.87 -0.84
CA ALA A 86 -9.10 17.79 -1.58
C ALA A 86 -8.81 16.34 -1.97
N GLN A 87 -8.57 16.09 -3.24
CA GLN A 87 -8.26 14.78 -3.80
C GLN A 87 -6.94 14.83 -4.56
N GLY A 88 -6.11 13.82 -4.37
CA GLY A 88 -4.79 13.70 -5.00
C GLY A 88 -4.82 13.09 -6.40
N THR A 89 -5.86 13.36 -7.19
CA THR A 89 -5.97 12.95 -8.60
C THR A 89 -4.80 13.53 -9.38
N ILE A 90 -4.13 12.71 -10.19
CA ILE A 90 -3.06 13.10 -11.10
C ILE A 90 -3.45 12.86 -12.55
N TYR A 91 -2.69 13.39 -13.50
CA TYR A 91 -3.04 13.33 -14.92
C TYR A 91 -3.21 11.90 -15.47
N PRO A 92 -2.40 10.90 -15.11
CA PRO A 92 -2.66 9.50 -15.49
C PRO A 92 -4.03 8.97 -15.07
N ASP A 93 -4.53 9.34 -13.89
CA ASP A 93 -5.86 8.92 -13.41
C ASP A 93 -6.97 9.49 -14.29
N VAL A 94 -6.77 10.72 -14.79
CA VAL A 94 -7.72 11.39 -15.71
C VAL A 94 -7.79 10.67 -17.05
N ILE A 95 -6.64 10.28 -17.61
CA ILE A 95 -6.56 9.56 -18.88
C ILE A 95 -7.21 8.16 -18.76
N GLU A 96 -6.88 7.42 -17.71
CA GLU A 96 -7.45 6.09 -17.46
C GLU A 96 -9.00 6.14 -17.33
N SER A 97 -9.51 7.17 -16.65
CA SER A 97 -10.96 7.37 -16.49
C SER A 97 -11.67 7.77 -17.78
N ALA A 98 -11.04 8.55 -18.63
CA ALA A 98 -11.57 8.93 -19.94
C ALA A 98 -11.66 7.70 -20.89
N GLY A 99 -10.68 6.79 -20.82
CA GLY A 99 -10.67 5.53 -21.57
C GLY A 99 -11.80 4.58 -21.17
N ALA A 100 -12.17 4.52 -19.90
CA ALA A 100 -13.25 3.69 -19.39
C ALA A 100 -14.63 4.10 -19.93
N LYS A 101 -14.86 5.38 -20.22
CA LYS A 101 -16.12 5.89 -20.80
C LYS A 101 -16.34 5.49 -22.26
N THR A 102 -15.31 5.08 -22.99
CA THR A 102 -15.39 4.75 -24.42
C THR A 102 -15.71 3.27 -24.72
N LYS A 103 -16.03 2.44 -23.73
CA LYS A 103 -16.43 1.00 -23.86
C LYS A 103 -15.44 0.09 -24.61
N LYS A 104 -14.24 0.51 -24.95
CA LYS A 104 -13.26 -0.26 -25.72
C LYS A 104 -12.13 -0.87 -24.90
N ALA A 105 -12.01 -0.53 -23.62
CA ALA A 105 -11.08 -1.18 -22.69
C ALA A 105 -11.90 -1.75 -21.54
N HIS A 106 -11.73 -3.04 -21.25
CA HIS A 106 -12.14 -3.58 -19.96
C HIS A 106 -11.47 -2.74 -18.90
N ALA A 107 -12.25 -2.19 -17.97
CA ALA A 107 -11.73 -1.38 -16.85
C ALA A 107 -10.75 -2.24 -16.04
N ILE A 108 -9.45 -2.09 -16.31
CA ILE A 108 -8.39 -2.88 -15.68
C ILE A 108 -8.14 -2.42 -14.24
N LYS A 109 -8.64 -1.25 -13.86
CA LYS A 109 -8.46 -0.69 -12.51
C LYS A 109 -9.73 -0.03 -12.00
N SER A 110 -10.37 -0.68 -11.05
CA SER A 110 -11.46 -0.14 -10.23
C SER A 110 -10.95 0.67 -9.00
N HIS A 111 -9.67 1.07 -8.99
CA HIS A 111 -8.99 1.53 -7.77
C HIS A 111 -8.73 3.03 -7.71
N HIS A 112 -8.96 3.75 -8.79
CA HIS A 112 -8.82 5.19 -8.79
C HIS A 112 -10.19 5.82 -8.52
N ASN A 113 -10.29 6.62 -7.47
CA ASN A 113 -11.51 7.33 -7.03
C ASN A 113 -12.03 8.37 -8.03
N VAL A 114 -11.54 8.37 -9.27
CA VAL A 114 -12.03 9.24 -10.33
C VAL A 114 -13.36 8.68 -10.83
N GLY A 115 -14.46 9.23 -10.31
CA GLY A 115 -15.83 8.80 -10.61
C GLY A 115 -16.45 7.82 -9.60
N GLY A 116 -15.75 7.46 -8.52
CA GLY A 116 -16.25 6.58 -7.46
C GLY A 116 -16.83 7.30 -6.24
N LEU A 117 -16.82 8.65 -6.23
CA LEU A 117 -17.42 9.41 -5.14
C LEU A 117 -18.96 9.37 -5.24
N PRO A 118 -19.66 9.36 -4.09
CA PRO A 118 -21.12 9.38 -4.07
C PRO A 118 -21.69 10.58 -4.84
N GLU A 119 -22.68 10.33 -5.70
CA GLU A 119 -23.38 11.40 -6.43
C GLU A 119 -24.01 12.45 -5.52
N ASN A 120 -24.28 12.09 -4.27
CA ASN A 120 -24.92 12.92 -3.24
C ASN A 120 -23.92 13.68 -2.35
N MET A 121 -22.63 13.64 -2.67
CA MET A 121 -21.61 14.33 -1.88
C MET A 121 -21.85 15.84 -1.87
N LYS A 122 -21.90 16.42 -0.68
CA LYS A 122 -22.13 17.87 -0.50
C LYS A 122 -20.89 18.72 -0.75
N LEU A 123 -19.69 18.11 -0.64
CA LEU A 123 -18.42 18.79 -0.82
C LEU A 123 -18.08 18.96 -2.31
N LYS A 124 -17.53 20.10 -2.65
CA LYS A 124 -16.96 20.35 -3.99
C LYS A 124 -15.57 19.71 -4.06
N LEU A 125 -15.22 19.14 -5.20
CA LEU A 125 -13.89 18.61 -5.41
C LEU A 125 -12.85 19.71 -5.63
N LEU A 126 -11.67 19.53 -5.03
CA LEU A 126 -10.48 20.32 -5.25
C LEU A 126 -9.34 19.37 -5.63
N GLU A 127 -8.89 19.40 -6.87
CA GLU A 127 -7.89 18.47 -7.43
C GLU A 127 -6.63 19.24 -7.89
N PRO A 128 -5.79 19.70 -6.97
CA PRO A 128 -4.68 20.60 -7.30
C PRO A 128 -3.56 19.96 -8.11
N LEU A 129 -3.51 18.62 -8.18
CA LEU A 129 -2.47 17.86 -8.88
C LEU A 129 -2.95 17.26 -10.21
N ARG A 130 -4.19 17.58 -10.63
CA ARG A 130 -4.91 16.94 -11.75
C ARG A 130 -4.15 16.95 -13.08
N ASP A 131 -3.38 17.99 -13.32
CA ASP A 131 -2.67 18.20 -14.58
C ASP A 131 -1.18 17.79 -14.51
N LEU A 132 -0.75 17.20 -13.40
CA LEU A 132 0.64 16.79 -13.16
C LEU A 132 0.84 15.29 -13.35
N PHE A 133 2.01 14.92 -13.87
CA PHE A 133 2.50 13.54 -13.86
C PHE A 133 3.09 13.18 -12.50
N LYS A 134 3.26 11.87 -12.25
CA LYS A 134 3.72 11.36 -10.96
C LYS A 134 5.13 11.82 -10.57
N ASP A 135 6.02 11.96 -11.54
CA ASP A 135 7.37 12.49 -11.35
C ASP A 135 7.34 13.99 -10.99
N GLU A 136 6.53 14.79 -11.67
CA GLU A 136 6.33 16.20 -11.34
C GLU A 136 5.76 16.39 -9.92
N VAL A 137 4.80 15.54 -9.52
CA VAL A 137 4.25 15.55 -8.16
C VAL A 137 5.32 15.22 -7.12
N ARG A 138 6.24 14.30 -7.43
CA ARG A 138 7.37 13.98 -6.56
C ARG A 138 8.34 15.16 -6.42
N GLU A 139 8.69 15.80 -7.52
CA GLU A 139 9.52 16.99 -7.52
C GLU A 139 8.90 18.13 -6.71
N LEU A 140 7.58 18.35 -6.91
CA LEU A 140 6.81 19.31 -6.12
C LEU A 140 6.82 18.96 -4.62
N GLY A 141 6.67 17.68 -4.27
CA GLY A 141 6.74 17.22 -2.89
C GLY A 141 8.07 17.55 -2.22
N VAL A 142 9.20 17.30 -2.92
CA VAL A 142 10.54 17.66 -2.45
C VAL A 142 10.68 19.18 -2.32
N ALA A 143 10.22 19.95 -3.30
CA ALA A 143 10.26 21.41 -3.27
C ALA A 143 9.43 22.00 -2.11
N LEU A 144 8.37 21.32 -1.70
CA LEU A 144 7.56 21.68 -0.53
C LEU A 144 8.20 21.25 0.80
N GLY A 145 9.33 20.56 0.78
CA GLY A 145 10.08 20.16 1.98
C GLY A 145 9.66 18.82 2.58
N LEU A 146 8.94 17.98 1.82
CA LEU A 146 8.66 16.61 2.25
C LEU A 146 9.95 15.77 2.24
N PRO A 147 10.16 14.88 3.22
CA PRO A 147 11.30 13.99 3.22
C PRO A 147 11.35 13.13 1.95
N ARG A 148 12.54 13.03 1.33
CA ARG A 148 12.73 12.28 0.08
C ARG A 148 12.27 10.83 0.20
N GLU A 149 12.53 10.18 1.33
CA GLU A 149 12.12 8.79 1.60
C GLU A 149 10.61 8.59 1.54
N MET A 150 9.85 9.62 1.89
CA MET A 150 8.40 9.61 1.80
C MET A 150 7.92 9.81 0.36
N VAL A 151 8.49 10.78 -0.33
CA VAL A 151 8.11 11.12 -1.72
C VAL A 151 8.40 9.99 -2.68
N TYR A 152 9.53 9.30 -2.49
CA TYR A 152 10.00 8.19 -3.36
C TYR A 152 9.72 6.80 -2.77
N ARG A 153 8.81 6.69 -1.79
CA ARG A 153 8.40 5.37 -1.29
C ARG A 153 7.79 4.51 -2.40
N HIS A 154 8.00 3.20 -2.28
CA HIS A 154 7.35 2.24 -3.17
C HIS A 154 5.83 2.37 -3.11
N PRO A 155 5.11 2.14 -4.23
CA PRO A 155 3.66 2.12 -4.23
C PRO A 155 3.11 1.14 -3.17
N PHE A 156 2.05 1.58 -2.49
CA PHE A 156 1.28 0.76 -1.58
C PHE A 156 -0.19 0.85 -2.02
N PRO A 157 -0.86 -0.28 -2.30
CA PRO A 157 -2.20 -0.26 -2.85
C PRO A 157 -3.21 0.28 -1.84
N GLY A 158 -4.30 0.88 -2.35
CA GLY A 158 -5.38 1.38 -1.49
C GLY A 158 -5.96 0.32 -0.53
N PRO A 159 -6.20 -0.94 -0.97
CA PRO A 159 -6.63 -2.02 -0.08
C PRO A 159 -5.57 -2.47 0.94
N GLY A 160 -4.37 -1.91 0.91
CA GLY A 160 -3.30 -2.25 1.84
C GLY A 160 -2.88 -3.71 1.75
N LEU A 161 -2.63 -4.32 2.91
CA LEU A 161 -2.27 -5.74 3.01
C LEU A 161 -3.41 -6.68 2.61
N GLY A 162 -4.65 -6.18 2.47
CA GLY A 162 -5.79 -7.00 2.08
C GLY A 162 -5.64 -7.74 0.75
N VAL A 163 -4.87 -7.17 -0.19
CA VAL A 163 -4.53 -7.77 -1.49
C VAL A 163 -3.14 -8.44 -1.51
N ARG A 164 -2.50 -8.52 -0.35
CA ARG A 164 -1.23 -9.23 -0.13
C ARG A 164 -1.39 -10.42 0.82
N ILE A 165 -2.61 -10.69 1.26
CA ILE A 165 -3.01 -11.89 2.00
C ILE A 165 -3.92 -12.67 1.08
N LEU A 166 -3.44 -13.79 0.53
CA LEU A 166 -4.24 -14.63 -0.36
C LEU A 166 -5.40 -15.26 0.42
N GLY A 167 -6.58 -15.26 -0.21
CA GLY A 167 -7.78 -15.79 0.41
C GLY A 167 -8.32 -14.89 1.54
N GLU A 168 -8.82 -15.47 2.62
CA GLU A 168 -9.45 -14.72 3.73
C GLU A 168 -8.45 -13.83 4.47
N VAL A 169 -8.82 -12.58 4.70
CA VAL A 169 -8.03 -11.63 5.50
C VAL A 169 -8.32 -11.88 6.99
N LYS A 170 -7.27 -12.18 7.75
CA LYS A 170 -7.31 -12.34 9.21
C LYS A 170 -6.29 -11.42 9.87
N ARG A 171 -6.61 -10.92 11.06
CA ARG A 171 -5.69 -10.08 11.84
C ARG A 171 -4.35 -10.77 12.06
N GLU A 172 -4.39 -12.05 12.46
CA GLU A 172 -3.18 -12.86 12.64
C GLU A 172 -2.30 -12.88 11.38
N TYR A 173 -2.89 -13.05 10.20
CA TYR A 173 -2.16 -13.07 8.93
C TYR A 173 -1.57 -11.70 8.59
N ALA A 174 -2.33 -10.64 8.85
CA ALA A 174 -1.85 -9.27 8.65
C ALA A 174 -0.67 -8.94 9.57
N ASP A 175 -0.70 -9.39 10.83
CA ASP A 175 0.36 -9.15 11.80
C ASP A 175 1.65 -9.90 11.45
N LEU A 176 1.54 -11.13 10.97
CA LEU A 176 2.69 -11.90 10.46
C LEU A 176 3.28 -11.25 9.20
N LEU A 177 2.40 -10.85 8.27
CA LEU A 177 2.81 -10.22 7.02
C LEU A 177 3.50 -8.88 7.24
N ARG A 178 2.99 -8.04 8.16
CA ARG A 178 3.62 -6.76 8.51
C ARG A 178 5.07 -6.92 8.94
N GLN A 179 5.34 -7.89 9.80
CA GLN A 179 6.67 -8.16 10.31
C GLN A 179 7.60 -8.66 9.18
N ALA A 180 7.11 -9.58 8.35
CA ALA A 180 7.89 -10.10 7.23
C ALA A 180 8.17 -9.03 6.17
N ASP A 181 7.18 -8.20 5.84
CA ASP A 181 7.32 -7.09 4.90
C ASP A 181 8.31 -6.03 5.41
N ASP A 182 8.25 -5.69 6.69
CA ASP A 182 9.17 -4.74 7.31
C ASP A 182 10.62 -5.22 7.26
N ILE A 183 10.88 -6.49 7.60
CA ILE A 183 12.20 -7.10 7.50
C ILE A 183 12.72 -7.03 6.05
N PHE A 184 11.87 -7.36 5.07
CA PHE A 184 12.26 -7.32 3.67
C PHE A 184 12.63 -5.91 3.22
N ILE A 185 11.81 -4.91 3.53
CA ILE A 185 12.07 -3.51 3.19
C ILE A 185 13.31 -2.97 3.90
N GLN A 186 13.52 -3.31 5.17
CA GLN A 186 14.74 -2.94 5.90
C GLN A 186 16.00 -3.49 5.21
N GLU A 187 16.00 -4.77 4.84
CA GLU A 187 17.17 -5.37 4.20
C GLU A 187 17.41 -4.81 2.79
N LEU A 188 16.38 -4.50 2.02
CA LEU A 188 16.53 -3.79 0.74
C LEU A 188 17.16 -2.40 0.91
N ARG A 189 16.82 -1.67 1.96
CA ARG A 189 17.40 -0.35 2.26
C ARG A 189 18.84 -0.45 2.74
N ASN A 190 19.16 -1.47 3.51
CA ASN A 190 20.48 -1.65 4.11
C ASN A 190 21.50 -2.23 3.13
N HIS A 191 21.06 -3.03 2.15
CA HIS A 191 21.94 -3.59 1.13
C HIS A 191 22.12 -2.63 -0.04
N LYS A 192 23.37 -2.41 -0.39
CA LYS A 192 23.75 -1.52 -1.49
C LYS A 192 24.43 -2.31 -2.60
N ASP A 193 24.28 -1.85 -3.82
CA ASP A 193 25.05 -2.32 -4.96
C ASP A 193 26.51 -1.81 -4.91
N GLU A 194 27.29 -2.13 -5.92
CA GLU A 194 28.66 -1.68 -6.07
C GLU A 194 28.83 -0.16 -6.23
N ASN A 195 27.76 0.55 -6.62
CA ASN A 195 27.71 2.00 -6.75
C ASN A 195 27.22 2.72 -5.47
N GLY A 196 26.89 1.96 -4.41
CA GLY A 196 26.40 2.48 -3.16
C GLY A 196 24.92 2.81 -3.15
N THR A 197 24.15 2.39 -4.18
CA THR A 197 22.70 2.57 -4.25
C THR A 197 22.00 1.41 -3.54
N SER A 198 20.98 1.73 -2.74
CA SER A 198 20.23 0.69 -2.04
C SER A 198 19.40 -0.15 -3.00
N TRP A 199 19.22 -1.45 -2.70
CA TRP A 199 18.32 -2.29 -3.49
C TRP A 199 16.86 -1.84 -3.41
N TYR A 200 16.51 -1.09 -2.37
CA TYR A 200 15.22 -0.41 -2.31
C TYR A 200 15.06 0.63 -3.42
N ASP A 201 16.07 1.45 -3.65
CA ASP A 201 16.04 2.49 -4.69
C ASP A 201 16.22 1.92 -6.11
N LEU A 202 16.87 0.76 -6.24
CA LEU A 202 17.03 0.04 -7.51
C LEU A 202 15.76 -0.72 -7.94
N THR A 203 14.82 -0.95 -7.02
CA THR A 203 13.54 -1.61 -7.32
C THR A 203 12.41 -0.59 -7.38
N SER A 204 11.45 -0.83 -8.28
CA SER A 204 10.30 0.07 -8.44
C SER A 204 9.20 -0.20 -7.43
N GLN A 205 9.05 -1.48 -7.04
CA GLN A 205 8.12 -1.93 -6.00
C GLN A 205 8.61 -3.25 -5.39
N ALA A 206 8.57 -3.34 -4.07
CA ALA A 206 8.92 -4.55 -3.34
C ALA A 206 7.99 -4.73 -2.13
N PHE A 207 7.61 -5.97 -1.84
CA PHE A 207 6.71 -6.33 -0.75
C PHE A 207 6.74 -7.83 -0.47
N ALA A 208 6.22 -8.22 0.70
CA ALA A 208 5.91 -9.59 1.04
C ALA A 208 4.43 -9.91 0.79
N VAL A 209 4.13 -11.18 0.51
CA VAL A 209 2.78 -11.75 0.32
C VAL A 209 2.59 -12.90 1.28
N PHE A 210 1.49 -12.91 2.01
CA PHE A 210 1.14 -13.99 2.92
C PHE A 210 0.39 -15.10 2.17
N LEU A 211 0.93 -16.31 2.28
CA LEU A 211 0.32 -17.51 1.71
C LEU A 211 -0.30 -18.34 2.86
N PRO A 212 -1.63 -18.51 2.91
CA PRO A 212 -2.32 -19.24 3.99
C PRO A 212 -2.17 -20.75 3.83
N VAL A 213 -0.99 -21.20 3.49
CA VAL A 213 -0.60 -22.61 3.36
C VAL A 213 0.47 -22.94 4.39
N LYS A 214 0.35 -24.10 5.03
CA LYS A 214 1.32 -24.54 6.01
C LYS A 214 2.36 -25.45 5.37
N SER A 215 3.61 -25.18 5.68
CA SER A 215 4.76 -25.95 5.28
C SER A 215 5.35 -26.68 6.48
N VAL A 216 5.86 -27.88 6.25
CA VAL A 216 6.60 -28.60 7.30
C VAL A 216 7.96 -27.95 7.53
N GLY A 217 8.29 -27.73 8.78
CA GLY A 217 9.57 -27.27 9.26
C GLY A 217 10.12 -28.20 10.35
N VAL A 218 11.35 -27.99 10.73
CA VAL A 218 12.00 -28.66 11.86
C VAL A 218 12.58 -27.59 12.77
N MET A 219 12.22 -27.63 14.05
CA MET A 219 12.80 -26.75 15.05
C MET A 219 13.18 -27.62 16.28
N GLY A 220 14.50 -27.71 16.55
CA GLY A 220 14.99 -28.68 17.50
C GLY A 220 14.68 -30.12 17.05
N ASP A 221 14.15 -30.95 17.95
CA ASP A 221 13.76 -32.33 17.66
C ASP A 221 12.32 -32.50 17.16
N GLY A 222 11.59 -31.40 16.97
CA GLY A 222 10.17 -31.39 16.61
C GLY A 222 9.86 -30.92 15.20
N ARG A 223 8.79 -31.50 14.60
CA ARG A 223 8.22 -30.94 13.36
C ARG A 223 7.32 -29.76 13.70
N THR A 224 7.43 -28.70 12.88
CA THR A 224 6.54 -27.54 12.93
C THR A 224 5.72 -27.46 11.64
N TYR A 225 4.56 -26.80 11.72
CA TYR A 225 3.67 -26.57 10.58
C TYR A 225 3.25 -25.11 10.60
N ASP A 226 4.08 -24.28 9.95
CA ASP A 226 3.93 -22.84 9.93
C ASP A 226 3.70 -22.33 8.51
N TYR A 227 3.37 -21.05 8.39
CA TYR A 227 2.98 -20.42 7.13
C TYR A 227 4.17 -20.12 6.23
N VAL A 228 3.83 -19.84 4.98
CA VAL A 228 4.75 -19.45 3.92
C VAL A 228 4.53 -17.98 3.56
N VAL A 229 5.60 -17.26 3.30
CA VAL A 229 5.54 -15.94 2.67
C VAL A 229 6.29 -15.94 1.35
N ALA A 230 5.75 -15.23 0.36
CA ALA A 230 6.45 -14.94 -0.88
C ALA A 230 6.98 -13.51 -0.85
N LEU A 231 8.21 -13.34 -1.32
CA LEU A 231 8.79 -12.02 -1.56
C LEU A 231 8.61 -11.65 -3.02
N ARG A 232 8.21 -10.43 -3.29
CA ARG A 232 8.05 -9.86 -4.63
C ARG A 232 8.84 -8.58 -4.73
N ALA A 233 9.73 -8.48 -5.71
CA ALA A 233 10.37 -7.22 -6.08
C ALA A 233 10.42 -7.11 -7.60
N VAL A 234 10.08 -5.94 -8.13
CA VAL A 234 10.00 -5.71 -9.57
C VAL A 234 10.71 -4.41 -9.94
N ILE A 235 11.20 -4.40 -11.19
CA ILE A 235 11.74 -3.23 -11.87
C ILE A 235 10.82 -2.91 -13.05
N THR A 236 10.42 -1.66 -13.16
CA THR A 236 9.53 -1.17 -14.21
C THR A 236 9.73 0.32 -14.43
N SER A 237 9.45 0.79 -15.64
CA SER A 237 9.44 2.22 -15.99
C SER A 237 8.04 2.83 -15.94
N ASP A 238 7.01 2.06 -16.29
CA ASP A 238 5.66 2.55 -16.54
C ASP A 238 4.55 1.78 -15.79
N PHE A 239 4.89 0.75 -15.03
CA PHE A 239 3.97 -0.17 -14.36
C PHE A 239 3.01 -0.95 -15.30
N MET A 240 3.14 -0.78 -16.62
CA MET A 240 2.40 -1.56 -17.61
C MET A 240 3.09 -2.90 -17.85
N THR A 241 4.41 -2.88 -17.97
CA THR A 241 5.27 -4.05 -18.01
C THR A 241 6.22 -4.02 -16.82
N ALA A 242 6.59 -5.18 -16.30
CA ALA A 242 7.54 -5.28 -15.20
C ALA A 242 8.35 -6.57 -15.28
N HIS A 243 9.61 -6.47 -14.91
CA HIS A 243 10.48 -7.62 -14.70
C HIS A 243 10.69 -7.83 -13.21
N TRP A 244 10.83 -9.09 -12.77
CA TRP A 244 11.26 -9.37 -11.41
C TRP A 244 12.69 -8.86 -11.20
N ALA A 245 12.95 -8.34 -10.02
CA ALA A 245 14.28 -7.81 -9.67
C ALA A 245 15.23 -8.97 -9.35
N GLU A 246 16.39 -9.03 -10.01
CA GLU A 246 17.42 -10.03 -9.77
C GLU A 246 18.21 -9.67 -8.49
N LEU A 247 17.56 -9.79 -7.33
CA LEU A 247 18.20 -9.53 -6.04
C LEU A 247 19.35 -10.51 -5.78
N PRO A 248 20.46 -10.06 -5.16
CA PRO A 248 21.55 -10.96 -4.79
C PRO A 248 21.06 -12.12 -3.91
N TYR A 249 21.52 -13.33 -4.18
CA TYR A 249 21.18 -14.50 -3.36
C TYR A 249 21.58 -14.33 -1.90
N SER A 250 22.67 -13.60 -1.63
CA SER A 250 23.07 -13.25 -0.26
C SER A 250 22.04 -12.40 0.46
N LEU A 251 21.43 -11.45 -0.24
CA LEU A 251 20.34 -10.61 0.28
C LEU A 251 19.08 -11.45 0.52
N LEU A 252 18.66 -12.26 -0.46
CA LEU A 252 17.51 -13.16 -0.31
C LEU A 252 17.70 -14.14 0.86
N GLY A 253 18.90 -14.72 0.99
CA GLY A 253 19.25 -15.61 2.10
C GLY A 253 19.19 -14.91 3.44
N LYS A 254 19.66 -13.67 3.53
CA LYS A 254 19.61 -12.87 4.77
C LYS A 254 18.18 -12.54 5.16
N VAL A 255 17.35 -12.08 4.19
CA VAL A 255 15.92 -11.79 4.41
C VAL A 255 15.18 -13.03 4.90
N SER A 256 15.37 -14.16 4.22
CA SER A 256 14.76 -15.44 4.59
C SER A 256 15.15 -15.86 6.02
N ASN A 257 16.43 -15.81 6.36
CA ASN A 257 16.91 -16.16 7.69
C ASN A 257 16.31 -15.23 8.77
N ARG A 258 16.25 -13.95 8.52
CA ARG A 258 15.65 -12.99 9.46
C ARG A 258 14.14 -13.26 9.64
N ILE A 259 13.38 -13.41 8.56
CA ILE A 259 11.93 -13.68 8.65
C ILE A 259 11.67 -14.96 9.44
N ILE A 260 12.36 -16.06 9.14
CA ILE A 260 12.14 -17.34 9.80
C ILE A 260 12.50 -17.28 11.30
N ASN A 261 13.53 -16.54 11.69
CA ASN A 261 13.98 -16.47 13.07
C ASN A 261 13.25 -15.40 13.90
N GLU A 262 12.82 -14.31 13.28
CA GLU A 262 12.23 -13.16 13.98
C GLU A 262 10.70 -13.20 13.97
N VAL A 263 10.05 -13.80 12.93
CA VAL A 263 8.60 -13.87 12.79
C VAL A 263 8.08 -15.27 13.12
N ARG A 264 7.64 -15.47 14.35
CA ARG A 264 7.09 -16.76 14.79
C ARG A 264 5.78 -17.07 14.03
N GLY A 265 5.71 -18.25 13.41
CA GLY A 265 4.57 -18.70 12.60
C GLY A 265 4.86 -18.70 11.10
N ILE A 266 6.06 -18.29 10.67
CA ILE A 266 6.55 -18.41 9.30
C ILE A 266 7.81 -19.30 9.30
N ASN A 267 7.80 -20.39 8.53
CA ASN A 267 8.94 -21.29 8.41
C ASN A 267 9.49 -21.41 6.98
N ARG A 268 8.90 -20.71 6.02
CA ARG A 268 9.33 -20.78 4.63
C ARG A 268 9.16 -19.45 3.91
N VAL A 269 10.19 -19.08 3.18
CA VAL A 269 10.23 -17.91 2.33
C VAL A 269 10.49 -18.34 0.89
N VAL A 270 9.70 -17.84 -0.06
CA VAL A 270 9.88 -18.05 -1.49
C VAL A 270 10.05 -16.70 -2.20
N TYR A 271 10.65 -16.68 -3.38
CA TYR A 271 10.82 -15.47 -4.18
C TYR A 271 10.07 -15.62 -5.51
N ASP A 272 9.23 -14.64 -5.85
CA ASP A 272 8.44 -14.62 -7.09
C ASP A 272 9.26 -14.05 -8.25
N VAL A 273 9.55 -14.90 -9.23
CA VAL A 273 10.34 -14.59 -10.44
C VAL A 273 9.47 -14.39 -11.67
N SER A 274 8.20 -14.02 -11.49
CA SER A 274 7.26 -13.83 -12.59
C SER A 274 7.35 -12.41 -13.16
N GLY A 275 7.35 -12.30 -14.48
CA GLY A 275 7.25 -11.03 -15.19
C GLY A 275 5.79 -10.60 -15.43
N LYS A 276 5.57 -9.32 -15.68
CA LYS A 276 4.29 -8.76 -16.13
C LYS A 276 4.44 -8.29 -17.59
N PRO A 277 3.67 -8.83 -18.55
CA PRO A 277 2.76 -9.97 -18.42
C PRO A 277 3.50 -11.32 -18.28
N PRO A 278 2.84 -12.45 -18.00
CA PRO A 278 1.39 -12.62 -17.78
C PRO A 278 0.94 -12.33 -16.34
N ALA A 279 1.85 -12.36 -15.37
CA ALA A 279 1.51 -12.04 -13.99
C ALA A 279 1.23 -10.53 -13.81
N THR A 280 0.53 -10.17 -12.74
CA THR A 280 0.43 -8.79 -12.27
C THR A 280 1.57 -8.48 -11.29
N ILE A 281 1.75 -7.21 -10.90
CA ILE A 281 2.73 -6.86 -9.86
C ILE A 281 2.20 -7.32 -8.50
N GLU A 282 1.01 -6.86 -8.10
CA GLU A 282 0.31 -7.40 -6.93
C GLU A 282 -0.24 -8.80 -7.23
N TRP A 283 -0.42 -9.62 -6.20
CA TRP A 283 -0.90 -11.00 -6.36
C TRP A 283 -2.43 -11.10 -6.40
N GLU A 284 -3.12 -10.15 -5.76
CA GLU A 284 -4.58 -10.03 -5.77
C GLU A 284 -5.05 -8.64 -6.20
#